data_b84c1c76ae3cc5775587d517da1077d8
#
_entry.id   b84c1c76ae3cc5775587d517da1077d8
#
_cell.length_a   1.000
_cell.length_b   1.000
_cell.length_c   1.000
_cell.angle_alpha   90.00
_cell.angle_beta   90.00
_cell.angle_gamma   90.00
#
_symmetry.space_group_name_H-M   'P 1'
#
loop_
_entity.id
_entity.type
_entity.pdbx_description
1 polymer ?
#
loop_
_entity_poly.entity_id
_entity_poly.type
_entity_poly.pdbx_seq_one_letter_code
_entity_poly.pdbx_strand_id
1 'polypeptide(L)'
;MEKFKRMHLEMESGHMKESKLNFYRQNGYCLVENVVSEEDCRLLIAKANIEAKGKYNLRLNMHQSPEFHKILIRKDILAMADQLCEHRMIPIGSGFFFSQPNSTFGSSAWHQDNFAPKAPHGSYLIIGLALDDADESNGALMVVPRTNFLGDLPVESKSYLKKDKTGKILQNNPIGMECKIPEGYEPVQLTYKRGDIIFLHGHTIHRANKNSHPERWRRKLYMHYIKNEHPFWPGWNASRQLVDRED
;
A
#
# COMPACT_ATOMS: atom_id res chain seq x y z
N MET A 1 -5.26 -8.86 25.28
CA MET A 1 -5.19 -8.33 23.89
C MET A 1 -4.93 -6.84 23.99
N GLU A 2 -3.67 -6.41 23.94
CA GLU A 2 -3.32 -4.99 23.90
C GLU A 2 -3.80 -4.41 22.57
N LYS A 3 -4.68 -3.41 22.65
CA LYS A 3 -5.04 -2.59 21.49
C LYS A 3 -3.76 -1.90 21.03
N PHE A 4 -3.30 -2.21 19.81
CA PHE A 4 -2.24 -1.44 19.17
C PHE A 4 -2.70 0.01 19.08
N LYS A 5 -2.25 0.83 20.01
CA LYS A 5 -2.59 2.25 20.10
C LYS A 5 -2.01 2.96 18.89
N ARG A 6 -2.82 3.79 18.25
CA ARG A 6 -2.39 4.78 17.27
C ARG A 6 -1.25 5.60 17.88
N MET A 7 -0.06 5.52 17.29
CA MET A 7 1.11 6.24 17.79
C MET A 7 1.22 7.57 17.04
N HIS A 8 1.09 8.68 17.74
CA HIS A 8 1.27 10.01 17.18
C HIS A 8 2.74 10.27 16.85
N LEU A 9 2.98 10.86 15.70
CA LEU A 9 4.30 11.29 15.26
C LEU A 9 4.51 12.73 15.71
N GLU A 10 5.46 12.95 16.60
CA GLU A 10 6.15 14.22 16.68
C GLU A 10 7.45 14.04 15.90
N MET A 11 7.57 14.72 14.77
CA MET A 11 8.82 14.80 14.02
C MET A 11 9.76 15.72 14.81
N GLU A 12 10.80 15.16 15.40
CA GLU A 12 11.92 15.96 15.88
C GLU A 12 12.92 16.12 14.74
N SER A 13 13.05 17.34 14.22
CA SER A 13 14.08 17.73 13.23
C SER A 13 14.23 16.83 12.00
N GLY A 14 13.11 16.36 11.39
CA GLY A 14 13.15 15.55 10.16
C GLY A 14 13.45 14.06 10.37
N HIS A 15 13.55 13.58 11.62
CA HIS A 15 13.80 12.18 11.93
C HIS A 15 12.59 11.52 12.57
N MET A 16 12.35 10.26 12.20
CA MET A 16 11.34 9.43 12.86
C MET A 16 11.81 9.08 14.29
N LYS A 17 10.85 9.06 15.23
CA LYS A 17 11.15 8.58 16.59
C LYS A 17 11.63 7.12 16.56
N GLU A 18 12.62 6.80 17.38
CA GLU A 18 13.17 5.44 17.48
C GLU A 18 12.09 4.40 17.80
N SER A 19 11.05 4.77 18.57
CA SER A 19 9.91 3.90 18.86
C SER A 19 9.14 3.48 17.60
N LYS A 20 9.03 4.36 16.59
CA LYS A 20 8.39 4.08 15.29
C LYS A 20 9.27 3.17 14.43
N LEU A 21 10.57 3.44 14.40
CA LEU A 21 11.54 2.61 13.70
C LEU A 21 11.54 1.19 14.26
N ASN A 22 11.58 1.05 15.59
CA ASN A 22 11.52 -0.25 16.27
C ASN A 22 10.18 -0.95 16.04
N PHE A 23 9.07 -0.21 16.05
CA PHE A 23 7.77 -0.78 15.73
C PHE A 23 7.73 -1.35 14.30
N TYR A 24 8.23 -0.60 13.31
CA TYR A 24 8.32 -1.08 11.92
C TYR A 24 9.22 -2.31 11.79
N ARG A 25 10.41 -2.28 12.37
CA ARG A 25 11.34 -3.43 12.34
C ARG A 25 10.68 -4.70 12.88
N GLN A 26 9.94 -4.58 13.99
CA GLN A 26 9.27 -5.72 14.62
C GLN A 26 8.02 -6.20 13.87
N ASN A 27 7.23 -5.28 13.34
CA ASN A 27 5.88 -5.59 12.85
C ASN A 27 5.75 -5.56 11.32
N GLY A 28 6.73 -5.02 10.61
CA GLY A 28 6.75 -4.93 9.15
C GLY A 28 5.82 -3.86 8.57
N TYR A 29 5.25 -2.99 9.40
CA TYR A 29 4.48 -1.83 8.97
C TYR A 29 4.58 -0.69 9.97
N CYS A 30 4.29 0.53 9.50
CA CYS A 30 4.21 1.71 10.37
C CYS A 30 3.22 2.70 9.78
N LEU A 31 2.33 3.24 10.63
CA LEU A 31 1.44 4.34 10.28
C LEU A 31 2.05 5.65 10.77
N VAL A 32 2.15 6.62 9.87
CA VAL A 32 2.60 7.98 10.16
C VAL A 32 1.47 8.93 9.83
N GLU A 33 1.03 9.67 10.83
CA GLU A 33 -0.17 10.52 10.72
C GLU A 33 0.16 11.89 10.13
N ASN A 34 -0.79 12.44 9.34
CA ASN A 34 -0.80 13.83 8.88
C ASN A 34 0.49 14.27 8.13
N VAL A 35 1.02 13.39 7.26
CA VAL A 35 2.23 13.67 6.48
C VAL A 35 1.93 14.55 5.27
N VAL A 36 0.80 14.33 4.60
CA VAL A 36 0.39 15.09 3.42
C VAL A 36 -0.80 15.95 3.78
N SER A 37 -0.75 17.23 3.40
CA SER A 37 -1.81 18.18 3.72
C SER A 37 -3.15 17.76 3.09
N GLU A 38 -4.25 18.18 3.70
CA GLU A 38 -5.59 17.92 3.15
C GLU A 38 -5.76 18.58 1.77
N GLU A 39 -5.15 19.74 1.56
CA GLU A 39 -5.15 20.46 0.28
C GLU A 39 -4.44 19.65 -0.80
N ASP A 40 -3.22 19.16 -0.55
CA ASP A 40 -2.49 18.30 -1.48
C ASP A 40 -3.26 17.02 -1.80
N CYS A 41 -3.87 16.40 -0.79
CA CYS A 41 -4.72 15.22 -1.00
C CYS A 41 -5.90 15.52 -1.93
N ARG A 42 -6.56 16.67 -1.77
CA ARG A 42 -7.66 17.09 -2.66
C ARG A 42 -7.17 17.34 -4.09
N LEU A 43 -6.02 17.97 -4.25
CA LEU A 43 -5.40 18.18 -5.57
C LEU A 43 -5.07 16.86 -6.27
N LEU A 44 -4.47 15.91 -5.56
CA LEU A 44 -4.19 14.56 -6.08
C LEU A 44 -5.46 13.82 -6.50
N ILE A 45 -6.53 13.91 -5.69
CA ILE A 45 -7.83 13.32 -6.02
C ILE A 45 -8.42 13.96 -7.28
N ALA A 46 -8.41 15.30 -7.38
CA ALA A 46 -8.93 16.01 -8.52
C ALA A 46 -8.18 15.62 -9.81
N LYS A 47 -6.85 15.56 -9.75
CA LYS A 47 -6.00 15.12 -10.85
C LYS A 47 -6.29 13.67 -11.26
N ALA A 48 -6.37 12.76 -10.28
CA ALA A 48 -6.70 11.36 -10.54
C ALA A 48 -8.08 11.20 -11.21
N ASN A 49 -9.07 11.98 -10.79
CA ASN A 49 -10.41 11.96 -11.41
C ASN A 49 -10.38 12.43 -12.88
N ILE A 50 -9.61 13.47 -13.19
CA ILE A 50 -9.43 13.94 -14.58
C ILE A 50 -8.81 12.83 -15.42
N GLU A 51 -7.75 12.18 -14.95
CA GLU A 51 -7.07 11.10 -15.66
C GLU A 51 -7.93 9.83 -15.77
N ALA A 52 -8.80 9.57 -14.79
CA ALA A 52 -9.69 8.43 -14.79
C ALA A 52 -10.75 8.48 -15.90
N LYS A 53 -11.17 9.67 -16.31
CA LYS A 53 -12.21 9.88 -17.35
C LYS A 53 -13.46 9.01 -17.08
N GLY A 54 -13.90 8.97 -15.82
CA GLY A 54 -15.05 8.17 -15.37
C GLY A 54 -14.78 6.67 -15.19
N LYS A 55 -13.57 6.18 -15.48
CA LYS A 55 -13.17 4.78 -15.28
C LYS A 55 -12.41 4.64 -13.97
N TYR A 56 -13.13 4.45 -12.88
CA TYR A 56 -12.59 4.36 -11.53
C TYR A 56 -12.09 2.95 -11.23
N ASN A 57 -10.88 2.67 -11.65
CA ASN A 57 -10.17 1.41 -11.44
C ASN A 57 -8.73 1.66 -10.95
N LEU A 58 -7.90 0.62 -10.94
CA LEU A 58 -6.47 0.76 -10.71
C LEU A 58 -5.81 1.53 -11.86
N ARG A 59 -5.05 2.57 -11.52
CA ARG A 59 -4.19 3.30 -12.43
C ARG A 59 -2.74 3.07 -12.03
N LEU A 60 -1.92 2.63 -12.98
CA LEU A 60 -0.48 2.44 -12.79
C LEU A 60 0.30 3.64 -13.30
N ASN A 61 1.55 3.74 -12.86
CA ASN A 61 2.51 4.75 -13.31
C ASN A 61 2.03 6.20 -13.11
N MET A 62 1.30 6.46 -12.04
CA MET A 62 0.79 7.79 -11.73
C MET A 62 1.90 8.84 -11.63
N HIS A 63 3.11 8.43 -11.24
CA HIS A 63 4.30 9.30 -11.18
C HIS A 63 4.74 9.89 -12.53
N GLN A 64 4.15 9.47 -13.64
CA GLN A 64 4.35 10.13 -14.93
C GLN A 64 3.68 11.51 -15.00
N SER A 65 2.71 11.78 -14.11
CA SER A 65 2.11 13.10 -13.94
C SER A 65 2.87 13.88 -12.85
N PRO A 66 3.20 15.16 -13.08
CA PRO A 66 4.04 15.96 -12.18
C PRO A 66 3.55 16.03 -10.75
N GLU A 67 2.24 16.07 -10.52
CA GLU A 67 1.64 16.16 -9.20
C GLU A 67 1.93 14.89 -8.35
N PHE A 68 1.85 13.72 -8.96
CA PHE A 68 2.15 12.46 -8.30
C PHE A 68 3.65 12.21 -8.19
N HIS A 69 4.42 12.67 -9.18
CA HIS A 69 5.88 12.61 -9.14
C HIS A 69 6.43 13.36 -7.93
N LYS A 70 5.96 14.58 -7.68
CA LYS A 70 6.37 15.38 -6.51
C LYS A 70 6.14 14.66 -5.19
N ILE A 71 5.07 13.87 -5.05
CA ILE A 71 4.82 13.08 -3.84
C ILE A 71 5.77 11.90 -3.77
N LEU A 72 6.02 11.22 -4.88
CA LEU A 72 6.91 10.06 -4.95
C LEU A 72 8.35 10.39 -4.52
N ILE A 73 8.84 11.57 -4.89
CA ILE A 73 10.21 12.03 -4.56
C ILE A 73 10.26 13.06 -3.42
N ARG A 74 9.18 13.21 -2.66
CA ARG A 74 9.13 14.20 -1.57
C ARG A 74 10.17 13.88 -0.51
N LYS A 75 11.04 14.84 -0.20
CA LYS A 75 12.25 14.64 0.63
C LYS A 75 11.97 14.05 2.01
N ASP A 76 10.89 14.49 2.68
CA ASP A 76 10.51 13.96 3.98
C ASP A 76 10.03 12.49 3.91
N ILE A 77 9.28 12.12 2.86
CA ILE A 77 8.84 10.73 2.61
C ILE A 77 10.05 9.85 2.33
N LEU A 78 10.97 10.31 1.49
CA LEU A 78 12.21 9.59 1.18
C LEU A 78 13.09 9.42 2.42
N ALA A 79 13.24 10.47 3.23
CA ALA A 79 14.01 10.42 4.47
C ALA A 79 13.42 9.40 5.47
N MET A 80 12.10 9.34 5.60
CA MET A 80 11.43 8.32 6.43
C MET A 80 11.65 6.90 5.87
N ALA A 81 11.56 6.72 4.55
CA ALA A 81 11.81 5.45 3.89
C ALA A 81 13.25 4.97 4.12
N ASP A 82 14.22 5.88 3.95
CA ASP A 82 15.64 5.58 4.16
C ASP A 82 15.91 5.15 5.62
N GLN A 83 15.32 5.85 6.60
CA GLN A 83 15.46 5.51 8.02
C GLN A 83 14.84 4.15 8.36
N LEU A 84 13.63 3.86 7.84
CA LEU A 84 12.94 2.59 8.08
C LEU A 84 13.70 1.40 7.51
N CYS A 85 14.31 1.57 6.34
CA CYS A 85 15.01 0.52 5.64
C CYS A 85 16.53 0.49 5.91
N GLU A 86 17.05 1.47 6.67
CA GLU A 86 18.48 1.66 6.96
C GLU A 86 19.32 1.65 5.68
N HIS A 87 18.75 2.22 4.62
CA HIS A 87 19.37 2.24 3.29
C HIS A 87 18.73 3.32 2.42
N ARG A 88 19.49 3.86 1.47
CA ARG A 88 18.94 4.76 0.45
C ARG A 88 17.87 4.04 -0.38
N MET A 89 16.64 4.52 -0.33
CA MET A 89 15.52 3.94 -1.05
C MET A 89 15.26 4.68 -2.35
N ILE A 90 15.15 3.96 -3.46
CA ILE A 90 14.91 4.52 -4.80
C ILE A 90 13.47 4.22 -5.20
N PRO A 91 12.68 5.21 -5.62
CA PRO A 91 11.34 4.97 -6.14
C PRO A 91 11.40 4.14 -7.45
N ILE A 92 10.45 3.21 -7.62
CA ILE A 92 10.38 2.35 -8.83
C ILE A 92 9.01 2.29 -9.46
N GLY A 93 8.04 3.02 -8.93
CA GLY A 93 6.71 3.04 -9.50
C GLY A 93 5.65 3.56 -8.54
N SER A 94 4.46 3.77 -9.08
CA SER A 94 3.30 4.19 -8.30
C SER A 94 2.00 3.76 -8.95
N GLY A 95 0.93 3.73 -8.16
CA GLY A 95 -0.39 3.51 -8.67
C GLY A 95 -1.47 4.10 -7.78
N PHE A 96 -2.67 4.20 -8.31
CA PHE A 96 -3.82 4.81 -7.65
C PHE A 96 -5.01 3.86 -7.64
N PHE A 97 -5.53 3.59 -6.46
CA PHE A 97 -6.74 2.80 -6.28
C PHE A 97 -7.96 3.68 -6.04
N PHE A 98 -9.00 3.45 -6.84
CA PHE A 98 -10.33 4.02 -6.66
C PHE A 98 -11.28 2.97 -6.06
N SER A 99 -11.34 2.82 -4.76
CA SER A 99 -12.33 1.95 -4.13
C SER A 99 -13.62 2.73 -3.90
N GLN A 100 -14.58 2.52 -4.80
CA GLN A 100 -15.88 3.20 -4.78
C GLN A 100 -16.76 2.68 -3.63
N PRO A 101 -17.77 3.46 -3.19
CA PRO A 101 -18.82 2.96 -2.30
C PRO A 101 -19.46 1.67 -2.83
N ASN A 102 -19.80 0.75 -1.94
CA ASN A 102 -20.42 -0.55 -2.29
C ASN A 102 -19.67 -1.36 -3.35
N SER A 103 -18.34 -1.28 -3.38
CA SER A 103 -17.53 -1.92 -4.41
C SER A 103 -16.62 -3.01 -3.84
N THR A 104 -16.50 -4.09 -4.59
CA THR A 104 -15.45 -5.10 -4.36
C THR A 104 -14.11 -4.69 -4.99
N PHE A 105 -14.12 -3.69 -5.88
CA PHE A 105 -12.88 -3.21 -6.50
C PHE A 105 -11.97 -2.55 -5.46
N GLY A 106 -10.68 -2.86 -5.52
CA GLY A 106 -9.68 -2.43 -4.55
C GLY A 106 -9.59 -3.32 -3.31
N SER A 107 -10.42 -4.38 -3.21
CA SER A 107 -10.16 -5.48 -2.29
C SER A 107 -9.08 -6.41 -2.85
N SER A 108 -8.35 -7.06 -1.97
CA SER A 108 -7.32 -8.04 -2.34
C SER A 108 -7.42 -9.30 -1.45
N ALA A 109 -6.89 -10.41 -1.96
CA ALA A 109 -6.61 -11.57 -1.13
C ALA A 109 -5.46 -11.26 -0.15
N TRP A 110 -5.21 -12.13 0.82
CA TRP A 110 -4.00 -12.05 1.65
C TRP A 110 -2.77 -12.29 0.79
N HIS A 111 -1.83 -11.36 0.80
CA HIS A 111 -0.64 -11.43 -0.05
C HIS A 111 0.54 -10.67 0.56
N GLN A 112 1.70 -10.95 0.01
CA GLN A 112 2.92 -10.18 0.19
C GLN A 112 3.22 -9.45 -1.12
N ASP A 113 3.55 -8.18 -1.09
CA ASP A 113 3.80 -7.43 -2.32
C ASP A 113 5.10 -7.84 -3.03
N ASN A 114 6.07 -8.40 -2.28
CA ASN A 114 7.35 -8.82 -2.86
C ASN A 114 7.24 -9.95 -3.88
N PHE A 115 6.12 -10.69 -3.90
CA PHE A 115 5.92 -11.72 -4.93
C PHE A 115 6.02 -11.16 -6.35
N ALA A 116 5.72 -9.88 -6.54
CA ALA A 116 5.72 -9.21 -7.83
C ALA A 116 7.11 -8.69 -8.24
N PRO A 117 7.83 -7.86 -7.47
CA PRO A 117 9.17 -7.41 -7.83
C PRO A 117 10.25 -8.45 -7.60
N LYS A 118 10.02 -9.48 -6.79
CA LYS A 118 10.98 -10.54 -6.46
C LYS A 118 12.34 -9.97 -6.01
N ALA A 119 12.28 -8.92 -5.21
CA ALA A 119 13.45 -8.27 -4.67
C ALA A 119 14.07 -9.11 -3.52
N PRO A 120 15.35 -8.95 -3.22
CA PRO A 120 15.95 -9.56 -2.04
C PRO A 120 15.18 -9.20 -0.76
N HIS A 121 15.19 -10.10 0.22
CA HIS A 121 14.48 -9.88 1.49
C HIS A 121 14.84 -8.54 2.12
N GLY A 122 13.82 -7.78 2.57
CA GLY A 122 14.00 -6.46 3.18
C GLY A 122 14.41 -5.33 2.22
N SER A 123 14.45 -5.59 0.91
CA SER A 123 14.83 -4.58 -0.08
C SER A 123 13.66 -3.77 -0.64
N TYR A 124 12.44 -4.25 -0.49
CA TYR A 124 11.25 -3.66 -1.10
C TYR A 124 10.32 -3.07 -0.06
N LEU A 125 9.96 -1.81 -0.26
CA LEU A 125 9.06 -1.03 0.59
C LEU A 125 7.89 -0.51 -0.23
N ILE A 126 6.69 -0.61 0.32
CA ILE A 126 5.50 0.02 -0.20
C ILE A 126 5.09 1.15 0.73
N ILE A 127 4.75 2.29 0.15
CA ILE A 127 4.21 3.43 0.88
C ILE A 127 2.81 3.72 0.35
N GLY A 128 1.81 3.65 1.23
CA GLY A 128 0.43 3.96 0.92
C GLY A 128 0.03 5.31 1.50
N LEU A 129 -0.25 6.31 0.65
CA LEU A 129 -0.85 7.57 1.06
C LEU A 129 -2.38 7.43 1.07
N ALA A 130 -2.99 7.62 2.21
CA ALA A 130 -4.44 7.68 2.36
C ALA A 130 -4.99 9.01 1.82
N LEU A 131 -5.87 8.94 0.83
CA LEU A 131 -6.53 10.10 0.25
C LEU A 131 -7.96 10.29 0.77
N ASP A 132 -8.47 9.31 1.48
CA ASP A 132 -9.72 9.35 2.23
C ASP A 132 -9.53 8.72 3.60
N ASP A 133 -10.36 9.10 4.55
CA ASP A 133 -10.47 8.41 5.84
C ASP A 133 -10.90 6.97 5.61
N ALA A 134 -10.26 6.03 6.28
CA ALA A 134 -10.56 4.62 6.13
C ALA A 134 -10.62 3.87 7.46
N ASP A 135 -11.61 3.01 7.53
CA ASP A 135 -11.87 2.08 8.62
C ASP A 135 -12.43 0.74 8.08
N GLU A 136 -12.87 -0.13 8.95
CA GLU A 136 -13.42 -1.42 8.56
C GLU A 136 -14.60 -1.29 7.56
N SER A 137 -15.47 -0.28 7.73
CA SER A 137 -16.69 -0.12 6.94
C SER A 137 -16.43 0.18 5.47
N ASN A 138 -15.37 0.94 5.16
CA ASN A 138 -15.00 1.25 3.78
C ASN A 138 -13.75 0.48 3.30
N GLY A 139 -13.38 -0.58 4.02
CA GLY A 139 -12.42 -1.57 3.59
C GLY A 139 -10.95 -1.16 3.78
N ALA A 140 -10.64 -0.49 4.87
CA ALA A 140 -9.25 -0.16 5.23
C ALA A 140 -8.34 -1.40 5.27
N LEU A 141 -7.05 -1.15 5.19
CA LEU A 141 -6.04 -2.19 5.15
C LEU A 141 -6.06 -3.05 6.43
N MET A 142 -5.92 -4.34 6.26
CA MET A 142 -5.55 -5.29 7.30
C MET A 142 -4.11 -5.75 7.08
N VAL A 143 -3.35 -5.87 8.14
CA VAL A 143 -1.97 -6.35 8.13
C VAL A 143 -1.80 -7.51 9.10
N VAL A 144 -0.86 -8.38 8.84
CA VAL A 144 -0.47 -9.45 9.77
C VAL A 144 0.92 -9.10 10.31
N PRO A 145 1.02 -8.55 11.53
CA PRO A 145 2.29 -8.13 12.11
C PRO A 145 3.30 -9.26 12.20
N ARG A 146 4.59 -8.93 12.12
CA ARG A 146 5.74 -9.86 12.25
C ARG A 146 5.92 -10.85 11.11
N THR A 147 5.06 -10.82 10.08
CA THR A 147 5.21 -11.70 8.91
C THR A 147 6.29 -11.23 7.93
N ASN A 148 6.81 -10.02 8.13
CA ASN A 148 7.98 -9.50 7.41
C ASN A 148 9.24 -10.38 7.56
N PHE A 149 9.33 -11.22 8.58
CA PHE A 149 10.46 -12.13 8.81
C PHE A 149 10.36 -13.47 8.06
N LEU A 150 9.20 -13.79 7.50
CA LEU A 150 8.93 -15.12 6.96
C LEU A 150 9.50 -15.37 5.53
N GLY A 151 10.03 -14.33 4.88
CA GLY A 151 10.43 -14.45 3.47
C GLY A 151 9.23 -14.61 2.53
N ASP A 152 9.47 -15.09 1.31
CA ASP A 152 8.43 -15.32 0.31
C ASP A 152 7.58 -16.55 0.67
N LEU A 153 6.28 -16.37 0.79
CA LEU A 153 5.33 -17.46 1.06
C LEU A 153 4.76 -18.03 -0.24
N PRO A 154 4.38 -19.32 -0.26
CA PRO A 154 3.65 -19.90 -1.37
C PRO A 154 2.35 -19.15 -1.66
N VAL A 155 2.07 -18.92 -2.93
CA VAL A 155 0.89 -18.19 -3.38
C VAL A 155 0.05 -19.03 -4.35
N GLU A 156 -1.27 -18.87 -4.26
CA GLU A 156 -2.24 -19.48 -5.17
C GLU A 156 -3.08 -18.39 -5.84
N SER A 157 -3.47 -18.59 -7.09
CA SER A 157 -4.36 -17.66 -7.77
C SER A 157 -5.76 -17.73 -7.17
N LYS A 158 -6.33 -16.57 -6.84
CA LYS A 158 -7.67 -16.46 -6.29
C LYS A 158 -8.56 -15.56 -7.12
N SER A 159 -9.82 -15.96 -7.26
CA SER A 159 -10.84 -15.19 -7.95
C SER A 159 -12.20 -15.33 -7.30
N TYR A 160 -13.01 -14.28 -7.41
CA TYR A 160 -14.44 -14.36 -7.11
C TYR A 160 -15.20 -14.92 -8.30
N LEU A 161 -15.86 -16.07 -8.10
CA LEU A 161 -16.74 -16.67 -9.08
C LEU A 161 -18.19 -16.28 -8.77
N LYS A 162 -18.81 -15.49 -9.63
CA LYS A 162 -20.26 -15.29 -9.58
C LYS A 162 -20.91 -16.43 -10.32
N LYS A 163 -21.69 -17.25 -9.62
CA LYS A 163 -22.43 -18.38 -10.19
C LYS A 163 -23.93 -18.09 -10.20
N ASP A 164 -24.66 -18.64 -11.18
CA ASP A 164 -26.11 -18.69 -11.17
C ASP A 164 -26.64 -19.81 -10.26
N LYS A 165 -27.96 -19.96 -10.22
CA LYS A 165 -28.65 -20.99 -9.41
C LYS A 165 -28.31 -22.43 -9.83
N THR A 166 -27.78 -22.65 -11.04
CA THR A 166 -27.36 -23.97 -11.57
C THR A 166 -25.90 -24.26 -11.34
N GLY A 167 -25.12 -23.29 -10.75
CA GLY A 167 -23.70 -23.40 -10.55
C GLY A 167 -22.85 -22.94 -11.74
N LYS A 168 -23.46 -22.47 -12.83
CA LYS A 168 -22.74 -21.92 -13.99
C LYS A 168 -22.06 -20.61 -13.63
N ILE A 169 -20.78 -20.50 -13.99
CA ILE A 169 -20.00 -19.30 -13.75
C ILE A 169 -20.47 -18.18 -14.68
N LEU A 170 -21.04 -17.11 -14.09
CA LEU A 170 -21.47 -15.92 -14.82
C LEU A 170 -20.33 -14.90 -14.92
N GLN A 171 -19.45 -14.87 -13.93
CA GLN A 171 -18.33 -13.92 -13.87
C GLN A 171 -17.19 -14.52 -13.08
N ASN A 172 -15.97 -14.36 -13.58
CA ASN A 172 -14.74 -14.67 -12.89
C ASN A 172 -13.95 -13.37 -12.70
N ASN A 173 -13.89 -12.89 -11.46
CA ASN A 173 -13.15 -11.69 -11.10
C ASN A 173 -11.87 -12.11 -10.34
N PRO A 174 -10.71 -12.09 -10.99
CA PRO A 174 -9.47 -12.37 -10.29
C PRO A 174 -9.23 -11.27 -9.23
N ILE A 175 -8.91 -11.70 -8.01
CA ILE A 175 -8.57 -10.82 -6.88
C ILE A 175 -7.10 -10.85 -6.53
N GLY A 176 -6.32 -11.58 -7.29
CA GLY A 176 -4.86 -11.66 -7.17
C GLY A 176 -4.34 -13.01 -6.70
N MET A 177 -3.10 -13.00 -6.24
CA MET A 177 -2.45 -14.15 -5.63
C MET A 177 -2.71 -14.14 -4.13
N GLU A 178 -3.08 -15.28 -3.57
CA GLU A 178 -3.32 -15.44 -2.14
C GLU A 178 -2.22 -16.29 -1.50
N CYS A 179 -1.69 -15.82 -0.38
CA CYS A 179 -0.91 -16.65 0.55
C CYS A 179 -1.74 -16.97 1.79
N LYS A 180 -1.43 -18.07 2.45
CA LYS A 180 -2.04 -18.42 3.73
C LYS A 180 -1.35 -17.69 4.88
N ILE A 181 -2.14 -17.21 5.83
CA ILE A 181 -1.58 -16.72 7.09
C ILE A 181 -1.09 -17.94 7.88
N PRO A 182 0.19 -18.00 8.27
CA PRO A 182 0.69 -19.10 9.08
C PRO A 182 0.05 -19.15 10.47
N GLU A 183 0.02 -20.32 11.07
CA GLU A 183 -0.48 -20.51 12.42
C GLU A 183 0.26 -19.64 13.44
N GLY A 184 -0.46 -19.08 14.41
CA GLY A 184 0.09 -18.20 15.44
C GLY A 184 0.24 -16.73 15.04
N TYR A 185 -0.16 -16.36 13.81
CA TYR A 185 -0.19 -14.97 13.37
C TYR A 185 -1.62 -14.46 13.24
N GLU A 186 -1.90 -13.31 13.83
CA GLU A 186 -3.23 -12.72 13.84
C GLU A 186 -3.26 -11.39 13.05
N PRO A 187 -4.27 -11.18 12.20
CA PRO A 187 -4.43 -9.96 11.46
C PRO A 187 -4.92 -8.80 12.33
N VAL A 188 -4.48 -7.60 12.01
CA VAL A 188 -4.87 -6.34 12.64
C VAL A 188 -5.55 -5.45 11.62
N GLN A 189 -6.75 -4.95 11.94
CA GLN A 189 -7.46 -3.94 11.16
C GLN A 189 -6.84 -2.57 11.43
N LEU A 190 -6.43 -1.88 10.38
CA LEU A 190 -5.97 -0.50 10.49
C LEU A 190 -7.14 0.49 10.38
N THR A 191 -6.96 1.65 10.99
CA THR A 191 -7.80 2.84 10.82
C THR A 191 -6.86 4.01 10.59
N TYR A 192 -7.12 4.79 9.57
CA TYR A 192 -6.27 5.92 9.20
C TYR A 192 -7.08 7.05 8.58
N LYS A 193 -6.51 8.23 8.57
CA LYS A 193 -7.11 9.46 8.08
C LYS A 193 -6.50 9.88 6.75
N ARG A 194 -7.18 10.76 6.03
CA ARG A 194 -6.62 11.46 4.87
C ARG A 194 -5.30 12.14 5.26
N GLY A 195 -4.30 12.00 4.42
CA GLY A 195 -2.96 12.53 4.64
C GLY A 195 -2.02 11.63 5.45
N ASP A 196 -2.55 10.56 6.05
CA ASP A 196 -1.72 9.55 6.70
C ASP A 196 -0.97 8.69 5.67
N ILE A 197 0.22 8.25 6.06
CA ILE A 197 1.05 7.35 5.27
C ILE A 197 1.24 6.03 6.01
N ILE A 198 1.08 4.93 5.28
CA ILE A 198 1.35 3.59 5.76
C ILE A 198 2.60 3.08 5.05
N PHE A 199 3.66 2.82 5.80
CA PHE A 199 4.85 2.11 5.33
C PHE A 199 4.63 0.61 5.53
N LEU A 200 4.91 -0.17 4.50
CA LEU A 200 4.67 -1.61 4.51
C LEU A 200 5.88 -2.35 3.92
N HIS A 201 6.48 -3.23 4.70
CA HIS A 201 7.56 -4.09 4.25
C HIS A 201 7.07 -5.07 3.18
N GLY A 202 7.84 -5.30 2.13
CA GLY A 202 7.43 -6.10 0.98
C GLY A 202 6.96 -7.53 1.31
N HIS A 203 7.40 -8.09 2.45
CA HIS A 203 7.02 -9.44 2.91
C HIS A 203 5.93 -9.42 3.99
N THR A 204 5.42 -8.26 4.41
CA THR A 204 4.29 -8.22 5.35
C THR A 204 3.02 -8.70 4.66
N ILE A 205 2.39 -9.74 5.22
CA ILE A 205 1.09 -10.22 4.75
C ILE A 205 0.04 -9.15 5.03
N HIS A 206 -0.71 -8.81 4.02
CA HIS A 206 -1.78 -7.81 4.14
C HIS A 206 -2.90 -8.05 3.13
N ARG A 207 -4.02 -7.40 3.35
CA ARG A 207 -5.11 -7.29 2.37
C ARG A 207 -5.88 -5.99 2.56
N ALA A 208 -6.60 -5.58 1.53
CA ALA A 208 -7.67 -4.60 1.64
C ALA A 208 -9.02 -5.31 1.57
N ASN A 209 -9.95 -4.95 2.45
CA ASN A 209 -11.32 -5.45 2.39
C ASN A 209 -12.12 -4.73 1.28
N LYS A 210 -13.28 -5.27 0.92
CA LYS A 210 -14.22 -4.56 0.05
C LYS A 210 -14.68 -3.26 0.73
N ASN A 211 -14.97 -2.25 -0.06
CA ASN A 211 -15.66 -1.06 0.44
C ASN A 211 -17.16 -1.36 0.53
N SER A 212 -17.65 -1.59 1.74
CA SER A 212 -19.07 -1.88 2.00
C SER A 212 -19.87 -0.64 2.41
N HIS A 213 -19.19 0.51 2.60
CA HIS A 213 -19.85 1.75 2.97
C HIS A 213 -20.67 2.31 1.79
N PRO A 214 -21.90 2.79 2.00
CA PRO A 214 -22.80 3.24 0.92
C PRO A 214 -22.33 4.53 0.21
N GLU A 215 -21.57 5.39 0.89
CA GLU A 215 -21.23 6.73 0.38
C GLU A 215 -19.74 7.06 0.39
N ARG A 216 -18.95 6.42 1.26
CA ARG A 216 -17.54 6.78 1.45
C ARG A 216 -16.65 6.08 0.43
N TRP A 217 -15.82 6.86 -0.24
CA TRP A 217 -14.71 6.36 -1.04
C TRP A 217 -13.57 5.90 -0.14
N ARG A 218 -12.70 5.05 -0.70
CA ARG A 218 -11.37 4.76 -0.15
C ARG A 218 -10.37 4.80 -1.30
N ARG A 219 -9.86 5.99 -1.57
CA ARG A 219 -8.81 6.23 -2.57
C ARG A 219 -7.45 6.22 -1.89
N LYS A 220 -6.48 5.64 -2.56
CA LYS A 220 -5.09 5.65 -2.09
C LYS A 220 -4.12 5.77 -3.25
N LEU A 221 -3.05 6.54 -3.05
CA LEU A 221 -1.85 6.48 -3.85
C LEU A 221 -0.89 5.50 -3.18
N TYR A 222 -0.44 4.50 -3.89
CA TYR A 222 0.64 3.64 -3.43
C TYR A 222 1.89 3.87 -4.26
N MET A 223 3.03 3.80 -3.60
CA MET A 223 4.35 4.11 -4.13
C MET A 223 5.29 2.96 -3.78
N HIS A 224 6.12 2.58 -4.71
CA HIS A 224 7.03 1.46 -4.60
C HIS A 224 8.47 1.92 -4.57
N TYR A 225 9.25 1.39 -3.63
CA TYR A 225 10.64 1.73 -3.45
C TYR A 225 11.48 0.47 -3.31
N ILE A 226 12.72 0.56 -3.76
CA ILE A 226 13.74 -0.48 -3.66
C ILE A 226 15.00 0.09 -3.01
N LYS A 227 15.75 -0.72 -2.27
CA LYS A 227 17.09 -0.33 -1.82
C LYS A 227 17.99 -0.06 -3.03
N ASN A 228 18.75 1.02 -2.99
CA ASN A 228 19.68 1.36 -4.07
C ASN A 228 20.57 0.18 -4.41
N GLU A 229 20.81 -0.03 -5.72
CA GLU A 229 21.62 -1.13 -6.27
C GLU A 229 21.08 -2.56 -6.04
N HIS A 230 19.96 -2.74 -5.37
CA HIS A 230 19.33 -4.04 -5.23
C HIS A 230 18.52 -4.40 -6.49
N PRO A 231 18.59 -5.67 -6.94
CA PRO A 231 17.84 -6.13 -8.12
C PRO A 231 16.35 -6.24 -7.82
N PHE A 232 15.54 -6.06 -8.85
CA PHE A 232 14.11 -6.31 -8.82
C PHE A 232 13.60 -6.70 -10.21
N TRP A 233 12.51 -7.44 -10.26
CA TRP A 233 11.85 -7.75 -11.52
C TRP A 233 10.92 -6.59 -11.93
N PRO A 234 11.12 -6.01 -13.13
CA PRO A 234 10.33 -4.84 -13.57
C PRO A 234 8.88 -5.18 -13.93
N GLY A 235 8.54 -6.45 -14.05
CA GLY A 235 7.21 -6.92 -14.48
C GLY A 235 7.12 -7.12 -16.00
N TRP A 236 6.09 -7.82 -16.45
CA TRP A 236 5.86 -8.14 -17.86
C TRP A 236 5.84 -6.90 -18.78
N ASN A 237 5.33 -5.78 -18.28
CA ASN A 237 5.21 -4.53 -19.03
C ASN A 237 6.32 -3.53 -18.65
N ALA A 238 7.39 -3.97 -17.98
CA ALA A 238 8.43 -3.10 -17.43
C ALA A 238 7.86 -1.87 -16.69
N SER A 239 6.77 -2.07 -15.94
CA SER A 239 6.05 -0.99 -15.26
C SER A 239 6.81 -0.45 -14.04
N ARG A 240 7.80 -1.21 -13.52
CA ARG A 240 8.71 -0.75 -12.47
C ARG A 240 10.02 -0.33 -13.10
N GLN A 241 10.37 0.92 -12.90
CA GLN A 241 11.62 1.52 -13.40
C GLN A 241 12.18 2.44 -12.33
N LEU A 242 13.50 2.54 -12.24
CA LEU A 242 14.12 3.50 -11.33
C LEU A 242 13.66 4.91 -11.67
N VAL A 243 13.23 5.64 -10.66
CA VAL A 243 12.85 7.06 -10.77
C VAL A 243 13.88 7.88 -10.01
N ASP A 244 14.40 8.93 -10.64
CA ASP A 244 15.37 9.83 -10.02
C ASP A 244 14.77 10.52 -8.79
N ARG A 245 15.53 10.59 -7.73
CA ARG A 245 15.13 11.24 -6.46
C ARG A 245 15.36 12.76 -6.46
N GLU A 246 16.14 13.28 -7.39
CA GLU A 246 16.51 14.71 -7.47
C GLU A 246 17.14 15.28 -6.17
N ASP A 247 17.95 14.48 -5.43
CA ASP A 247 18.64 14.86 -4.17
C ASP A 247 20.15 15.00 -4.29
#